data_50f4873a0f97f554658cf3ce2bd1885a
#
_entry.id   50f4873a0f97f554658cf3ce2bd1885a
#
_cell.length_a   1.000
_cell.length_b   1.000
_cell.length_c   1.000
_cell.angle_alpha   90.00
_cell.angle_beta   90.00
_cell.angle_gamma   90.00
#
_symmetry.space_group_name_H-M   'P 1'
#
loop_
_entity.id
_entity.type
_entity.pdbx_description
1 polymer ?
#
loop_
_entity_poly.entity_id
_entity_poly.type
_entity_poly.pdbx_seq_one_letter_code
_entity_poly.pdbx_strand_id
1 'polypeptide(L)'
;MDLKFKNYLILAEEFLIDGDYDKAEDLLLRSLNFTSDKDLDEKISVYFELADIYLKKENYKEAKIYFQKILDLKEMPGAYYGLAISNDFEGKDIGYSIKNYKRAIDLDPDYDRAHYYLAHAYDKLGESKLAIEEFEKVIELDKHDFVAYNDLGSIYEVLNENEEAERYVKKSLDIKLDYGRALYNMGVLCKKKGDNKLALKYYYDAIGKFEDPFLFLNMSAIYIEEKDYDAAIKILNRGLIDFPKSVNLHYNKACSFHLLGRDDWAKEEIIKAIEINEDAYDWALKDDDLSEIVKELKW
;
A
#
# COMPACT_ATOMS: atom_id res chain seq x y z
N MET A 1 37.26 -12.34 -15.78
CA MET A 1 36.42 -11.13 -16.02
C MET A 1 37.14 -10.19 -16.97
N ASP A 2 36.53 -9.85 -18.11
CA ASP A 2 37.07 -8.92 -19.10
C ASP A 2 37.11 -7.48 -18.54
N LEU A 3 38.18 -6.72 -18.83
CA LEU A 3 38.34 -5.34 -18.33
C LEU A 3 37.26 -4.40 -18.88
N LYS A 4 36.82 -4.63 -20.11
CA LYS A 4 35.75 -3.81 -20.73
C LYS A 4 34.40 -4.11 -20.06
N PHE A 5 34.12 -5.38 -19.75
CA PHE A 5 32.93 -5.75 -18.98
C PHE A 5 32.88 -4.98 -17.65
N LYS A 6 33.97 -5.01 -16.86
CA LYS A 6 34.06 -4.23 -15.61
C LYS A 6 33.79 -2.73 -15.81
N ASN A 7 34.42 -2.13 -16.83
CA ASN A 7 34.27 -0.71 -17.07
C ASN A 7 32.81 -0.34 -17.40
N TYR A 8 32.11 -1.18 -18.18
CA TYR A 8 30.69 -0.95 -18.46
C TYR A 8 29.82 -1.04 -17.21
N LEU A 9 30.09 -2.01 -16.31
CA LEU A 9 29.35 -2.12 -15.05
C LEU A 9 29.57 -0.90 -14.15
N ILE A 10 30.81 -0.46 -13.97
CA ILE A 10 31.12 0.72 -13.15
C ILE A 10 30.41 1.96 -13.68
N LEU A 11 30.45 2.19 -15.01
CA LEU A 11 29.74 3.32 -15.61
C LEU A 11 28.21 3.19 -15.50
N ALA A 12 27.68 1.97 -15.62
CA ALA A 12 26.24 1.73 -15.44
C ALA A 12 25.81 2.04 -13.99
N GLU A 13 26.60 1.63 -13.00
CA GLU A 13 26.35 1.92 -11.59
C GLU A 13 26.32 3.43 -11.29
N GLU A 14 27.23 4.22 -11.88
CA GLU A 14 27.20 5.69 -11.77
C GLU A 14 25.86 6.25 -12.27
N PHE A 15 25.40 5.82 -13.46
CA PHE A 15 24.11 6.26 -13.99
C PHE A 15 22.92 5.76 -13.21
N LEU A 16 23.00 4.57 -12.59
CA LEU A 16 21.95 4.09 -11.67
C LEU A 16 21.82 4.97 -10.43
N ILE A 17 22.94 5.43 -9.86
CA ILE A 17 22.97 6.36 -8.73
C ILE A 17 22.35 7.71 -9.12
N ASP A 18 22.64 8.19 -10.33
CA ASP A 18 22.10 9.44 -10.86
C ASP A 18 20.63 9.32 -11.33
N GLY A 19 20.06 8.11 -11.36
CA GLY A 19 18.71 7.84 -11.81
C GLY A 19 18.53 7.86 -13.33
N ASP A 20 19.62 7.88 -14.11
CA ASP A 20 19.61 7.81 -15.57
C ASP A 20 19.53 6.34 -16.04
N TYR A 21 18.34 5.76 -15.86
CA TYR A 21 18.08 4.35 -16.16
C TYR A 21 18.29 4.00 -17.64
N ASP A 22 18.12 4.95 -18.57
CA ASP A 22 18.27 4.68 -20.01
C ASP A 22 19.74 4.47 -20.38
N LYS A 23 20.64 5.30 -19.84
CA LYS A 23 22.08 5.10 -20.04
C LYS A 23 22.62 3.89 -19.32
N ALA A 24 22.15 3.63 -18.10
CA ALA A 24 22.53 2.43 -17.36
C ALA A 24 22.14 1.16 -18.13
N GLU A 25 20.92 1.10 -18.67
CA GLU A 25 20.44 0.01 -19.50
C GLU A 25 21.34 -0.22 -20.73
N ASP A 26 21.63 0.82 -21.52
CA ASP A 26 22.50 0.72 -22.71
C ASP A 26 23.89 0.15 -22.36
N LEU A 27 24.48 0.62 -21.25
CA LEU A 27 25.80 0.16 -20.79
C LEU A 27 25.76 -1.31 -20.32
N LEU A 28 24.72 -1.70 -19.58
CA LEU A 28 24.52 -3.08 -19.15
C LEU A 28 24.32 -4.02 -20.34
N LEU A 29 23.52 -3.63 -21.33
CA LEU A 29 23.34 -4.40 -22.57
C LEU A 29 24.66 -4.54 -23.36
N ARG A 30 25.45 -3.47 -23.44
CA ARG A 30 26.78 -3.54 -24.08
C ARG A 30 27.76 -4.41 -23.31
N SER A 31 27.68 -4.47 -21.99
CA SER A 31 28.55 -5.30 -21.18
C SER A 31 28.43 -6.78 -21.54
N LEU A 32 27.22 -7.23 -21.87
CA LEU A 32 26.95 -8.63 -22.27
C LEU A 32 27.76 -9.10 -23.49
N ASN A 33 28.18 -8.17 -24.37
CA ASN A 33 29.05 -8.52 -25.52
C ASN A 33 30.47 -8.93 -25.09
N PHE A 34 30.84 -8.71 -23.85
CA PHE A 34 32.14 -9.05 -23.27
C PHE A 34 32.06 -10.21 -22.26
N THR A 35 30.93 -10.93 -22.22
CA THR A 35 30.75 -12.16 -21.46
C THR A 35 30.77 -13.37 -22.38
N SER A 36 31.31 -14.48 -21.92
CA SER A 36 31.26 -15.79 -22.60
C SER A 36 30.17 -16.66 -22.00
N ASP A 37 29.90 -17.83 -22.63
CA ASP A 37 28.95 -18.79 -22.09
C ASP A 37 29.38 -19.44 -20.78
N LYS A 38 30.65 -19.23 -20.38
CA LYS A 38 31.18 -19.70 -19.09
C LYS A 38 31.02 -18.69 -17.96
N ASP A 39 30.71 -17.44 -18.28
CA ASP A 39 30.61 -16.34 -17.33
C ASP A 39 29.14 -16.19 -16.85
N LEU A 40 28.56 -17.31 -16.34
CA LEU A 40 27.14 -17.37 -15.95
C LEU A 40 26.78 -16.37 -14.85
N ASP A 41 27.61 -16.28 -13.80
CA ASP A 41 27.34 -15.38 -12.66
C ASP A 41 27.39 -13.91 -13.09
N GLU A 42 28.28 -13.55 -14.04
CA GLU A 42 28.37 -12.22 -14.63
C GLU A 42 27.10 -11.89 -15.43
N LYS A 43 26.62 -12.82 -16.27
CA LYS A 43 25.37 -12.65 -17.01
C LYS A 43 24.17 -12.50 -16.10
N ILE A 44 24.09 -13.35 -15.05
CA ILE A 44 23.03 -13.32 -14.06
C ILE A 44 22.99 -11.96 -13.35
N SER A 45 24.15 -11.44 -12.92
CA SER A 45 24.25 -10.13 -12.30
C SER A 45 23.69 -9.03 -13.20
N VAL A 46 24.10 -9.00 -14.47
CA VAL A 46 23.61 -8.01 -15.43
C VAL A 46 22.09 -8.14 -15.66
N TYR A 47 21.58 -9.36 -15.73
CA TYR A 47 20.15 -9.58 -15.92
C TYR A 47 19.33 -9.13 -14.70
N PHE A 48 19.84 -9.29 -13.47
CA PHE A 48 19.20 -8.74 -12.28
C PHE A 48 19.16 -7.21 -12.33
N GLU A 49 20.27 -6.54 -12.69
CA GLU A 49 20.31 -5.08 -12.81
C GLU A 49 19.34 -4.57 -13.89
N LEU A 50 19.27 -5.25 -15.05
CA LEU A 50 18.33 -4.90 -16.09
C LEU A 50 16.87 -5.11 -15.64
N ALA A 51 16.58 -6.22 -14.95
CA ALA A 51 15.27 -6.48 -14.42
C ALA A 51 14.85 -5.41 -13.39
N ASP A 52 15.76 -4.98 -12.50
CA ASP A 52 15.52 -3.91 -11.53
C ASP A 52 15.26 -2.56 -12.20
N ILE A 53 16.04 -2.21 -13.24
CA ILE A 53 15.77 -1.03 -14.05
C ILE A 53 14.34 -1.06 -14.62
N TYR A 54 13.92 -2.18 -15.18
CA TYR A 54 12.58 -2.31 -15.75
C TYR A 54 11.48 -2.28 -14.71
N LEU A 55 11.72 -2.81 -13.50
CA LEU A 55 10.80 -2.63 -12.36
C LEU A 55 10.65 -1.14 -11.99
N LYS A 56 11.77 -0.40 -11.91
CA LYS A 56 11.76 1.05 -11.61
C LYS A 56 11.10 1.89 -12.71
N LYS A 57 11.19 1.44 -13.97
CA LYS A 57 10.48 2.03 -15.11
C LYS A 57 9.01 1.56 -15.21
N GLU A 58 8.51 0.76 -14.28
CA GLU A 58 7.17 0.14 -14.30
C GLU A 58 6.91 -0.71 -15.55
N ASN A 59 7.97 -1.14 -16.24
CA ASN A 59 7.90 -2.03 -17.39
C ASN A 59 8.00 -3.51 -16.94
N TYR A 60 6.97 -3.97 -16.28
CA TYR A 60 6.92 -5.30 -15.66
C TYR A 60 7.08 -6.46 -16.67
N LYS A 61 6.67 -6.24 -17.94
CA LYS A 61 6.84 -7.25 -18.99
C LYS A 61 8.30 -7.52 -19.30
N GLU A 62 9.08 -6.46 -19.49
CA GLU A 62 10.52 -6.60 -19.74
C GLU A 62 11.24 -7.13 -18.49
N ALA A 63 10.87 -6.68 -17.29
CA ALA A 63 11.43 -7.22 -16.05
C ALA A 63 11.26 -8.76 -16.00
N LYS A 64 10.07 -9.29 -16.29
CA LYS A 64 9.81 -10.73 -16.35
C LYS A 64 10.69 -11.46 -17.37
N ILE A 65 10.98 -10.85 -18.53
CA ILE A 65 11.86 -11.46 -19.53
C ILE A 65 13.27 -11.65 -18.96
N TYR A 66 13.79 -10.67 -18.22
CA TYR A 66 15.13 -10.79 -17.64
C TYR A 66 15.17 -11.76 -16.47
N PHE A 67 14.15 -11.77 -15.60
CA PHE A 67 14.05 -12.81 -14.57
C PHE A 67 13.95 -14.21 -15.17
N GLN A 68 13.22 -14.39 -16.27
CA GLN A 68 13.18 -15.68 -16.96
C GLN A 68 14.53 -16.06 -17.56
N LYS A 69 15.28 -15.13 -18.17
CA LYS A 69 16.65 -15.38 -18.66
C LYS A 69 17.59 -15.83 -17.53
N ILE A 70 17.41 -15.33 -16.31
CA ILE A 70 18.18 -15.81 -15.14
C ILE A 70 17.83 -17.28 -14.87
N LEU A 71 16.52 -17.60 -14.84
CA LEU A 71 16.05 -18.96 -14.56
C LEU A 71 16.45 -19.97 -15.64
N ASP A 72 16.58 -19.53 -16.89
CA ASP A 72 17.08 -20.36 -18.01
C ASP A 72 18.57 -20.72 -17.81
N LEU A 73 19.32 -19.92 -17.05
CA LEU A 73 20.72 -20.18 -16.71
C LEU A 73 20.86 -20.93 -15.37
N LYS A 74 20.10 -20.52 -14.35
CA LYS A 74 20.19 -21.05 -13.00
C LYS A 74 18.92 -20.78 -12.21
N GLU A 75 18.41 -21.77 -11.50
CA GLU A 75 17.34 -21.56 -10.53
C GLU A 75 17.83 -20.68 -9.37
N MET A 76 17.15 -19.57 -9.15
CA MET A 76 17.52 -18.61 -8.11
C MET A 76 16.27 -18.05 -7.41
N PRO A 77 16.24 -17.98 -6.07
CA PRO A 77 15.07 -17.47 -5.32
C PRO A 77 14.72 -16.04 -5.73
N GLY A 78 15.71 -15.16 -5.90
CA GLY A 78 15.49 -13.76 -6.33
C GLY A 78 14.82 -13.62 -7.71
N ALA A 79 15.08 -14.55 -8.64
CA ALA A 79 14.45 -14.51 -9.96
C ALA A 79 12.97 -14.96 -9.90
N TYR A 80 12.66 -15.99 -9.11
CA TYR A 80 11.26 -16.37 -8.87
C TYR A 80 10.48 -15.27 -8.13
N TYR A 81 11.10 -14.67 -7.10
CA TYR A 81 10.52 -13.49 -6.45
C TYR A 81 10.29 -12.35 -7.45
N GLY A 82 11.26 -12.06 -8.32
CA GLY A 82 11.15 -11.02 -9.33
C GLY A 82 10.02 -11.26 -10.35
N LEU A 83 9.80 -12.52 -10.76
CA LEU A 83 8.66 -12.89 -11.60
C LEU A 83 7.33 -12.63 -10.87
N ALA A 84 7.25 -13.01 -9.60
CA ALA A 84 6.05 -12.86 -8.80
C ALA A 84 5.69 -11.38 -8.58
N ILE A 85 6.64 -10.57 -8.11
CA ILE A 85 6.43 -9.15 -7.84
C ILE A 85 6.09 -8.36 -9.12
N SER A 86 6.74 -8.69 -10.24
CA SER A 86 6.42 -8.09 -11.53
C SER A 86 4.98 -8.41 -11.98
N ASN A 87 4.50 -9.62 -11.67
CA ASN A 87 3.14 -10.04 -11.99
C ASN A 87 2.10 -9.32 -11.11
N ASP A 88 2.42 -9.13 -9.83
CA ASP A 88 1.53 -8.42 -8.89
C ASP A 88 1.37 -6.95 -9.26
N PHE A 89 2.45 -6.26 -9.61
CA PHE A 89 2.40 -4.86 -10.06
C PHE A 89 1.71 -4.70 -11.42
N GLU A 90 1.79 -5.72 -12.28
CA GLU A 90 1.02 -5.74 -13.54
C GLU A 90 -0.48 -6.00 -13.31
N GLY A 91 -0.89 -6.37 -12.10
CA GLY A 91 -2.29 -6.67 -11.76
C GLY A 91 -2.81 -7.95 -12.42
N LYS A 92 -1.93 -8.92 -12.66
CA LYS A 92 -2.24 -10.19 -13.33
C LYS A 92 -2.66 -11.29 -12.34
N ASP A 93 -2.72 -12.52 -12.82
CA ASP A 93 -3.15 -13.70 -12.07
C ASP A 93 -2.34 -13.88 -10.77
N ILE A 94 -3.00 -13.72 -9.65
CA ILE A 94 -2.41 -13.87 -8.31
C ILE A 94 -1.90 -15.30 -8.06
N GLY A 95 -2.51 -16.31 -8.69
CA GLY A 95 -2.04 -17.70 -8.58
C GLY A 95 -0.65 -17.90 -9.16
N TYR A 96 -0.31 -17.15 -10.21
CA TYR A 96 1.04 -17.16 -10.77
C TYR A 96 2.05 -16.55 -9.76
N SER A 97 1.71 -15.46 -9.11
CA SER A 97 2.56 -14.83 -8.10
C SER A 97 2.79 -15.76 -6.92
N ILE A 98 1.73 -16.34 -6.34
CA ILE A 98 1.80 -17.30 -5.24
C ILE A 98 2.73 -18.48 -5.58
N LYS A 99 2.58 -19.05 -6.77
CA LYS A 99 3.44 -20.16 -7.22
C LYS A 99 4.92 -19.78 -7.21
N ASN A 100 5.24 -18.58 -7.68
CA ASN A 100 6.63 -18.13 -7.80
C ASN A 100 7.20 -17.68 -6.44
N TYR A 101 6.41 -17.04 -5.56
CA TYR A 101 6.84 -16.78 -4.18
C TYR A 101 7.16 -18.08 -3.43
N LYS A 102 6.28 -19.08 -3.52
CA LYS A 102 6.55 -20.41 -2.94
C LYS A 102 7.81 -21.03 -3.49
N ARG A 103 8.06 -20.92 -4.81
CA ARG A 103 9.28 -21.47 -5.38
C ARG A 103 10.53 -20.73 -4.91
N ALA A 104 10.44 -19.41 -4.69
CA ALA A 104 11.53 -18.65 -4.07
C ALA A 104 11.83 -19.15 -2.65
N ILE A 105 10.79 -19.36 -1.84
CA ILE A 105 10.87 -19.88 -0.48
C ILE A 105 11.38 -21.33 -0.44
N ASP A 106 10.97 -22.19 -1.37
CA ASP A 106 11.51 -23.57 -1.47
C ASP A 106 13.03 -23.58 -1.67
N LEU A 107 13.57 -22.58 -2.38
CA LEU A 107 15.01 -22.45 -2.65
C LEU A 107 15.75 -21.74 -1.52
N ASP A 108 15.11 -20.82 -0.86
CA ASP A 108 15.63 -20.06 0.27
C ASP A 108 14.51 -19.85 1.31
N PRO A 109 14.42 -20.73 2.31
CA PRO A 109 13.38 -20.65 3.35
C PRO A 109 13.46 -19.41 4.23
N ASP A 110 14.55 -18.66 4.19
CA ASP A 110 14.75 -17.43 4.95
C ASP A 110 14.58 -16.16 4.07
N TYR A 111 14.00 -16.32 2.87
CA TYR A 111 13.76 -15.20 1.98
C TYR A 111 12.56 -14.35 2.44
N ASP A 112 12.82 -13.42 3.35
CA ASP A 112 11.85 -12.57 4.05
C ASP A 112 10.85 -11.88 3.12
N ARG A 113 11.35 -11.26 2.03
CA ARG A 113 10.49 -10.58 1.05
C ARG A 113 9.50 -11.52 0.36
N ALA A 114 9.90 -12.76 0.08
CA ALA A 114 8.99 -13.72 -0.55
C ALA A 114 7.88 -14.12 0.41
N HIS A 115 8.17 -14.33 1.69
CA HIS A 115 7.17 -14.54 2.73
C HIS A 115 6.23 -13.33 2.88
N TYR A 116 6.77 -12.12 2.94
CA TYR A 116 5.99 -10.89 3.08
C TYR A 116 4.97 -10.73 1.95
N TYR A 117 5.39 -10.84 0.70
CA TYR A 117 4.49 -10.68 -0.44
C TYR A 117 3.56 -11.89 -0.65
N LEU A 118 3.98 -13.10 -0.25
CA LEU A 118 3.11 -14.27 -0.22
C LEU A 118 1.97 -14.08 0.79
N ALA A 119 2.28 -13.52 1.98
CA ALA A 119 1.28 -13.17 2.98
C ALA A 119 0.23 -12.20 2.42
N HIS A 120 0.67 -11.12 1.76
CA HIS A 120 -0.25 -10.19 1.09
C HIS A 120 -1.07 -10.85 -0.02
N ALA A 121 -0.47 -11.76 -0.80
CA ALA A 121 -1.21 -12.49 -1.83
C ALA A 121 -2.30 -13.37 -1.23
N TYR A 122 -2.05 -14.01 -0.09
CA TYR A 122 -3.06 -14.79 0.62
C TYR A 122 -4.14 -13.91 1.24
N ASP A 123 -3.77 -12.78 1.85
CA ASP A 123 -4.72 -11.82 2.41
C ASP A 123 -5.69 -11.31 1.33
N LYS A 124 -5.18 -10.94 0.17
CA LYS A 124 -5.98 -10.52 -0.99
C LYS A 124 -6.96 -11.60 -1.48
N LEU A 125 -6.66 -12.89 -1.28
CA LEU A 125 -7.56 -14.00 -1.56
C LEU A 125 -8.54 -14.31 -0.42
N GLY A 126 -8.42 -13.64 0.73
CA GLY A 126 -9.20 -13.94 1.94
C GLY A 126 -8.70 -15.18 2.69
N GLU A 127 -7.53 -15.71 2.34
CA GLU A 127 -6.90 -16.86 3.00
C GLU A 127 -6.12 -16.41 4.25
N SER A 128 -6.85 -15.80 5.20
CA SER A 128 -6.25 -15.11 6.35
C SER A 128 -5.33 -16.00 7.20
N LYS A 129 -5.63 -17.30 7.32
CA LYS A 129 -4.75 -18.22 8.07
C LYS A 129 -3.39 -18.37 7.44
N LEU A 130 -3.35 -18.53 6.12
CA LEU A 130 -2.08 -18.64 5.38
C LEU A 130 -1.32 -17.32 5.41
N ALA A 131 -2.04 -16.19 5.32
CA ALA A 131 -1.41 -14.88 5.44
C ALA A 131 -0.75 -14.66 6.81
N ILE A 132 -1.43 -15.08 7.90
CA ILE A 132 -0.88 -15.02 9.25
C ILE A 132 0.40 -15.86 9.36
N GLU A 133 0.39 -17.12 8.90
CA GLU A 133 1.54 -18.01 8.94
C GLU A 133 2.77 -17.39 8.25
N GLU A 134 2.56 -16.78 7.09
CA GLU A 134 3.65 -16.15 6.33
C GLU A 134 4.15 -14.85 6.99
N PHE A 135 3.25 -13.99 7.54
CA PHE A 135 3.69 -12.80 8.29
C PHE A 135 4.41 -13.17 9.60
N GLU A 136 3.97 -14.22 10.30
CA GLU A 136 4.67 -14.72 11.48
C GLU A 136 6.10 -15.15 11.10
N LYS A 137 6.27 -15.75 9.91
CA LYS A 137 7.61 -16.11 9.41
C LYS A 137 8.47 -14.88 9.15
N VAL A 138 7.92 -13.82 8.55
CA VAL A 138 8.63 -12.53 8.39
C VAL A 138 9.09 -11.99 9.75
N ILE A 139 8.22 -12.01 10.75
CA ILE A 139 8.55 -11.54 12.11
C ILE A 139 9.59 -12.42 12.81
N GLU A 140 9.60 -13.74 12.54
CA GLU A 140 10.67 -14.64 13.04
C GLU A 140 12.03 -14.26 12.45
N LEU A 141 12.08 -13.94 11.16
CA LEU A 141 13.29 -13.57 10.42
C LEU A 141 13.79 -12.18 10.81
N ASP A 142 12.89 -11.21 10.90
CA ASP A 142 13.18 -9.85 11.37
C ASP A 142 12.22 -9.39 12.47
N LYS A 143 12.66 -9.45 13.72
CA LYS A 143 11.90 -8.99 14.88
C LYS A 143 11.71 -7.48 14.97
N HIS A 144 12.34 -6.73 14.08
CA HIS A 144 12.20 -5.26 13.99
C HIS A 144 11.39 -4.80 12.78
N ASP A 145 10.80 -5.72 12.02
CA ASP A 145 9.89 -5.36 10.93
C ASP A 145 8.55 -4.84 11.47
N PHE A 146 8.53 -3.54 11.75
CA PHE A 146 7.31 -2.85 12.23
C PHE A 146 6.17 -2.88 11.21
N VAL A 147 6.46 -3.04 9.91
CA VAL A 147 5.45 -3.12 8.85
C VAL A 147 4.72 -4.46 8.93
N ALA A 148 5.46 -5.57 9.01
CA ALA A 148 4.88 -6.90 9.15
C ALA A 148 4.02 -7.03 10.42
N TYR A 149 4.47 -6.46 11.55
CA TYR A 149 3.65 -6.39 12.76
C TYR A 149 2.34 -5.64 12.56
N ASN A 150 2.37 -4.48 11.89
CA ASN A 150 1.16 -3.72 11.61
C ASN A 150 0.20 -4.48 10.68
N ASP A 151 0.74 -5.08 9.61
CA ASP A 151 -0.07 -5.77 8.61
C ASP A 151 -0.72 -7.03 9.19
N LEU A 152 0.01 -7.77 10.03
CA LEU A 152 -0.53 -8.88 10.80
C LEU A 152 -1.65 -8.41 11.76
N GLY A 153 -1.45 -7.27 12.43
CA GLY A 153 -2.47 -6.65 13.27
C GLY A 153 -3.73 -6.26 12.48
N SER A 154 -3.57 -5.79 11.25
CA SER A 154 -4.71 -5.48 10.36
C SER A 154 -5.50 -6.73 9.98
N ILE A 155 -4.85 -7.86 9.74
CA ILE A 155 -5.55 -9.13 9.46
C ILE A 155 -6.39 -9.56 10.66
N TYR A 156 -5.83 -9.51 11.88
CA TYR A 156 -6.58 -9.84 13.10
C TYR A 156 -7.75 -8.88 13.35
N GLU A 157 -7.58 -7.59 12.98
CA GLU A 157 -8.67 -6.58 13.05
C GLU A 157 -9.84 -6.95 12.13
N VAL A 158 -9.56 -7.38 10.89
CA VAL A 158 -10.58 -7.85 9.92
C VAL A 158 -11.26 -9.13 10.42
N LEU A 159 -10.55 -10.02 11.10
CA LEU A 159 -11.10 -11.22 11.73
C LEU A 159 -11.89 -10.92 13.01
N ASN A 160 -11.96 -9.65 13.45
CA ASN A 160 -12.54 -9.20 14.72
C ASN A 160 -11.84 -9.78 15.97
N GLU A 161 -10.62 -10.26 15.83
CA GLU A 161 -9.74 -10.67 16.92
C GLU A 161 -9.00 -9.45 17.49
N ASN A 162 -9.77 -8.55 18.11
CA ASN A 162 -9.31 -7.21 18.47
C ASN A 162 -8.18 -7.19 19.50
N GLU A 163 -8.06 -8.21 20.37
CA GLU A 163 -6.98 -8.31 21.35
C GLU A 163 -5.63 -8.61 20.67
N GLU A 164 -5.63 -9.57 19.74
CA GLU A 164 -4.46 -9.90 18.95
C GLU A 164 -4.08 -8.74 18.02
N ALA A 165 -5.07 -8.13 17.36
CA ALA A 165 -4.86 -6.95 16.54
C ALA A 165 -4.13 -5.84 17.32
N GLU A 166 -4.63 -5.50 18.52
CA GLU A 166 -4.00 -4.48 19.36
C GLU A 166 -2.58 -4.87 19.78
N ARG A 167 -2.37 -6.13 20.12
CA ARG A 167 -1.05 -6.65 20.52
C ARG A 167 -0.01 -6.43 19.41
N TYR A 168 -0.36 -6.78 18.18
CA TYR A 168 0.53 -6.67 17.03
C TYR A 168 0.74 -5.21 16.60
N VAL A 169 -0.32 -4.41 16.49
CA VAL A 169 -0.20 -2.98 16.15
C VAL A 169 0.60 -2.22 17.22
N LYS A 170 0.41 -2.54 18.51
CA LYS A 170 1.24 -1.99 19.59
C LYS A 170 2.71 -2.34 19.40
N LYS A 171 3.01 -3.60 19.03
CA LYS A 171 4.38 -4.03 18.78
C LYS A 171 5.02 -3.26 17.63
N SER A 172 4.27 -2.99 16.56
CA SER A 172 4.70 -2.09 15.48
C SER A 172 5.09 -0.71 16.01
N LEU A 173 4.26 -0.11 16.86
CA LEU A 173 4.51 1.21 17.46
C LEU A 173 5.65 1.19 18.49
N ASP A 174 5.87 0.09 19.21
CA ASP A 174 7.04 -0.05 20.11
C ASP A 174 8.36 0.03 19.34
N ILE A 175 8.38 -0.46 18.09
CA ILE A 175 9.54 -0.42 17.21
C ILE A 175 9.65 0.94 16.52
N LYS A 176 8.54 1.46 16.00
CA LYS A 176 8.47 2.74 15.30
C LYS A 176 7.28 3.58 15.76
N LEU A 177 7.51 4.41 16.76
CA LEU A 177 6.50 5.23 17.46
C LEU A 177 5.65 6.14 16.53
N ASP A 178 6.21 6.57 15.42
CA ASP A 178 5.59 7.51 14.49
C ASP A 178 5.12 6.85 13.19
N TYR A 179 4.97 5.52 13.17
CA TYR A 179 4.49 4.81 11.99
C TYR A 179 3.00 5.12 11.77
N GLY A 180 2.71 5.97 10.78
CA GLY A 180 1.39 6.56 10.55
C GLY A 180 0.28 5.53 10.37
N ARG A 181 0.54 4.42 9.66
CA ARG A 181 -0.44 3.35 9.46
C ARG A 181 -0.79 2.65 10.78
N ALA A 182 0.20 2.37 11.62
CA ALA A 182 -0.05 1.75 12.92
C ALA A 182 -0.78 2.69 13.89
N LEU A 183 -0.49 4.00 13.86
CA LEU A 183 -1.25 5.01 14.59
C LEU A 183 -2.71 5.02 14.14
N TYR A 184 -2.96 5.02 12.83
CA TYR A 184 -4.32 4.94 12.29
C TYR A 184 -5.03 3.65 12.75
N ASN A 185 -4.40 2.49 12.63
CA ASN A 185 -4.98 1.21 13.04
C ASN A 185 -5.26 1.16 14.54
N MET A 186 -4.40 1.73 15.39
CA MET A 186 -4.70 1.88 16.83
C MET A 186 -5.94 2.75 17.06
N GLY A 187 -6.10 3.82 16.28
CA GLY A 187 -7.32 4.63 16.32
C GLY A 187 -8.58 3.82 15.98
N VAL A 188 -8.53 3.00 14.94
CA VAL A 188 -9.63 2.09 14.55
C VAL A 188 -9.96 1.11 15.69
N LEU A 189 -8.95 0.47 16.27
CA LEU A 189 -9.13 -0.48 17.36
C LEU A 189 -9.71 0.17 18.62
N CYS A 190 -9.24 1.39 18.98
CA CYS A 190 -9.80 2.15 20.09
C CYS A 190 -11.26 2.53 19.85
N LYS A 191 -11.61 2.94 18.60
CA LYS A 191 -13.00 3.23 18.21
C LYS A 191 -13.89 2.00 18.33
N LYS A 192 -13.43 0.83 17.85
CA LYS A 192 -14.17 -0.45 18.01
C LYS A 192 -14.42 -0.79 19.47
N LYS A 193 -13.52 -0.45 20.39
CA LYS A 193 -13.68 -0.61 21.84
C LYS A 193 -14.58 0.44 22.49
N GLY A 194 -15.04 1.44 21.76
CA GLY A 194 -15.84 2.55 22.26
C GLY A 194 -15.05 3.66 22.95
N ASP A 195 -13.72 3.64 22.90
CA ASP A 195 -12.87 4.72 23.43
C ASP A 195 -12.62 5.78 22.37
N ASN A 196 -13.64 6.58 22.10
CA ASN A 196 -13.58 7.67 21.12
C ASN A 196 -12.44 8.66 21.42
N LYS A 197 -12.20 8.95 22.71
CA LYS A 197 -11.15 9.91 23.12
C LYS A 197 -9.77 9.40 22.76
N LEU A 198 -9.48 8.15 23.03
CA LEU A 198 -8.20 7.53 22.71
C LEU A 198 -8.05 7.33 21.20
N ALA A 199 -9.14 6.97 20.51
CA ALA A 199 -9.18 6.87 19.05
C ALA A 199 -8.79 8.20 18.39
N LEU A 200 -9.42 9.30 18.79
CA LEU A 200 -9.08 10.64 18.29
C LEU A 200 -7.62 11.00 18.56
N LYS A 201 -7.08 10.65 19.74
CA LYS A 201 -5.67 10.90 20.03
C LYS A 201 -4.76 10.23 19.01
N TYR A 202 -4.96 8.94 18.74
CA TYR A 202 -4.15 8.21 17.77
C TYR A 202 -4.33 8.74 16.35
N TYR A 203 -5.56 9.10 15.96
CA TYR A 203 -5.81 9.70 14.64
C TYR A 203 -5.12 11.07 14.50
N TYR A 204 -5.12 11.93 15.56
CA TYR A 204 -4.37 13.18 15.54
C TYR A 204 -2.85 12.95 15.39
N ASP A 205 -2.31 11.93 16.07
CA ASP A 205 -0.90 11.55 15.98
C ASP A 205 -0.54 11.00 14.58
N ALA A 206 -1.52 10.49 13.83
CA ALA A 206 -1.36 9.98 12.46
C ALA A 206 -1.39 11.08 11.39
N ILE A 207 -1.92 12.29 11.68
CA ILE A 207 -1.99 13.39 10.70
C ILE A 207 -0.58 13.74 10.20
N GLY A 208 -0.41 13.80 8.87
CA GLY A 208 0.86 14.07 8.20
C GLY A 208 1.85 12.89 8.20
N LYS A 209 1.44 11.71 8.70
CA LYS A 209 2.19 10.47 8.71
C LYS A 209 1.46 9.32 8.01
N PHE A 210 0.16 9.45 7.85
CA PHE A 210 -0.71 8.52 7.14
C PHE A 210 -1.53 9.31 6.10
N GLU A 211 -1.26 9.03 4.83
CA GLU A 211 -1.82 9.77 3.69
C GLU A 211 -3.03 9.02 3.10
N ASP A 212 -4.14 9.06 3.83
CA ASP A 212 -5.40 8.46 3.40
C ASP A 212 -6.60 9.28 3.91
N PRO A 213 -7.58 9.60 3.06
CA PRO A 213 -8.77 10.34 3.48
C PRO A 213 -9.60 9.63 4.55
N PHE A 214 -9.50 8.31 4.69
CA PHE A 214 -10.19 7.55 5.74
C PHE A 214 -9.79 8.00 7.15
N LEU A 215 -8.61 8.55 7.35
CA LEU A 215 -8.20 9.15 8.62
C LEU A 215 -9.20 10.24 9.06
N PHE A 216 -9.48 11.19 8.17
CA PHE A 216 -10.37 12.32 8.45
C PHE A 216 -11.84 11.89 8.48
N LEU A 217 -12.22 10.89 7.69
CA LEU A 217 -13.56 10.30 7.73
C LEU A 217 -13.84 9.66 9.09
N ASN A 218 -12.93 8.84 9.61
CA ASN A 218 -13.09 8.18 10.91
C ASN A 218 -13.12 9.20 12.06
N MET A 219 -12.28 10.26 11.99
CA MET A 219 -12.32 11.34 12.97
C MET A 219 -13.66 12.09 12.92
N SER A 220 -14.15 12.45 11.73
CA SER A 220 -15.41 13.17 11.57
C SER A 220 -16.60 12.33 12.04
N ALA A 221 -16.59 11.02 11.79
CA ALA A 221 -17.63 10.10 12.25
C ALA A 221 -17.75 10.09 13.78
N ILE A 222 -16.63 10.15 14.51
CA ILE A 222 -16.64 10.26 15.98
C ILE A 222 -17.33 11.58 16.40
N TYR A 223 -16.95 12.70 15.81
CA TYR A 223 -17.56 14.00 16.15
C TYR A 223 -19.04 14.07 15.78
N ILE A 224 -19.46 13.46 14.67
CA ILE A 224 -20.87 13.39 14.29
C ILE A 224 -21.67 12.56 15.30
N GLU A 225 -21.15 11.41 15.75
CA GLU A 225 -21.79 10.61 16.81
C GLU A 225 -21.90 11.38 18.14
N GLU A 226 -20.90 12.18 18.48
CA GLU A 226 -20.89 13.06 19.66
C GLU A 226 -21.72 14.33 19.46
N LYS A 227 -22.32 14.53 18.27
CA LYS A 227 -23.11 15.70 17.85
C LYS A 227 -22.30 17.01 17.87
N ASP A 228 -20.97 16.92 17.80
CA ASP A 228 -20.08 18.07 17.62
C ASP A 228 -19.82 18.29 16.12
N TYR A 229 -20.86 18.73 15.41
CA TYR A 229 -20.82 18.92 13.96
C TYR A 229 -19.81 20.02 13.54
N ASP A 230 -19.59 21.03 14.38
CA ASP A 230 -18.57 22.05 14.10
C ASP A 230 -17.14 21.46 14.13
N ALA A 231 -16.85 20.55 15.05
CA ALA A 231 -15.57 19.83 15.08
C ALA A 231 -15.46 18.87 13.87
N ALA A 232 -16.54 18.17 13.50
CA ALA A 232 -16.58 17.33 12.32
C ALA A 232 -16.23 18.15 11.05
N ILE A 233 -16.86 19.30 10.85
CA ILE A 233 -16.58 20.18 9.70
C ILE A 233 -15.13 20.67 9.69
N LYS A 234 -14.55 21.00 10.85
CA LYS A 234 -13.12 21.41 10.94
C LYS A 234 -12.19 20.32 10.48
N ILE A 235 -12.43 19.07 10.92
CA ILE A 235 -11.61 17.92 10.54
C ILE A 235 -11.78 17.60 9.06
N LEU A 236 -13.01 17.64 8.53
CA LEU A 236 -13.28 17.42 7.11
C LEU A 236 -12.63 18.52 6.24
N ASN A 237 -12.67 19.77 6.66
CA ASN A 237 -11.94 20.85 5.99
C ASN A 237 -10.42 20.60 5.98
N ARG A 238 -9.86 20.09 7.09
CA ARG A 238 -8.43 19.72 7.14
C ARG A 238 -8.12 18.62 6.14
N GLY A 239 -8.95 17.58 6.07
CA GLY A 239 -8.77 16.48 5.10
C GLY A 239 -8.91 16.95 3.65
N LEU A 240 -9.80 17.88 3.36
CA LEU A 240 -9.97 18.44 2.02
C LEU A 240 -8.82 19.32 1.52
N ILE A 241 -7.92 19.77 2.41
CA ILE A 241 -6.67 20.41 1.99
C ILE A 241 -5.76 19.40 1.30
N ASP A 242 -5.63 18.21 1.88
CA ASP A 242 -4.75 17.16 1.39
C ASP A 242 -5.45 16.33 0.28
N PHE A 243 -6.78 16.16 0.39
CA PHE A 243 -7.61 15.34 -0.51
C PHE A 243 -8.79 16.12 -1.12
N PRO A 244 -8.55 17.18 -1.92
CA PRO A 244 -9.62 18.08 -2.40
C PRO A 244 -10.65 17.42 -3.33
N LYS A 245 -10.35 16.23 -3.86
CA LYS A 245 -11.27 15.45 -4.71
C LYS A 245 -11.87 14.24 -4.00
N SER A 246 -11.84 14.19 -2.67
CA SER A 246 -12.46 13.10 -1.92
C SER A 246 -13.98 13.29 -1.84
N VAL A 247 -14.71 12.47 -2.58
CA VAL A 247 -16.20 12.44 -2.58
C VAL A 247 -16.73 12.29 -1.16
N ASN A 248 -16.18 11.34 -0.40
CA ASN A 248 -16.66 11.00 0.94
C ASN A 248 -16.45 12.15 1.95
N LEU A 249 -15.34 12.91 1.83
CA LEU A 249 -15.10 14.07 2.70
C LEU A 249 -16.11 15.20 2.43
N HIS A 250 -16.39 15.49 1.15
CA HIS A 250 -17.44 16.46 0.78
C HIS A 250 -18.81 15.98 1.23
N TYR A 251 -19.11 14.69 1.04
CA TYR A 251 -20.37 14.08 1.44
C TYR A 251 -20.61 14.21 2.96
N ASN A 252 -19.66 13.75 3.79
CA ASN A 252 -19.78 13.84 5.24
C ASN A 252 -19.84 15.29 5.73
N LYS A 253 -19.20 16.22 5.01
CA LYS A 253 -19.28 17.63 5.31
C LYS A 253 -20.68 18.19 4.99
N ALA A 254 -21.31 17.75 3.91
CA ALA A 254 -22.71 18.10 3.60
C ALA A 254 -23.66 17.61 4.70
N CYS A 255 -23.55 16.34 5.13
CA CYS A 255 -24.31 15.79 6.27
C CYS A 255 -24.11 16.66 7.53
N SER A 256 -22.86 16.99 7.85
CA SER A 256 -22.55 17.80 9.03
C SER A 256 -23.17 19.20 8.98
N PHE A 257 -23.19 19.84 7.79
CA PHE A 257 -23.84 21.13 7.63
C PHE A 257 -25.36 21.02 7.75
N HIS A 258 -25.98 19.99 7.18
CA HIS A 258 -27.42 19.76 7.31
C HIS A 258 -27.81 19.56 8.78
N LEU A 259 -27.09 18.72 9.52
CA LEU A 259 -27.33 18.47 10.94
C LEU A 259 -27.15 19.73 11.83
N LEU A 260 -26.44 20.75 11.34
CA LEU A 260 -26.38 22.08 11.93
C LEU A 260 -27.48 23.02 11.48
N GLY A 261 -28.40 22.59 10.57
CA GLY A 261 -29.42 23.43 9.97
C GLY A 261 -28.86 24.45 8.97
N ARG A 262 -27.71 24.16 8.36
CA ARG A 262 -27.04 25.01 7.37
C ARG A 262 -27.19 24.43 5.96
N ASP A 263 -28.45 24.28 5.50
CA ASP A 263 -28.80 23.56 4.27
C ASP A 263 -28.19 24.15 3.00
N ASP A 264 -28.02 25.47 2.91
CA ASP A 264 -27.36 26.08 1.75
C ASP A 264 -25.89 25.59 1.61
N TRP A 265 -25.15 25.47 2.70
CA TRP A 265 -23.78 24.96 2.71
C TRP A 265 -23.76 23.45 2.48
N ALA A 266 -24.74 22.71 2.98
CA ALA A 266 -24.90 21.29 2.67
C ALA A 266 -25.11 21.08 1.16
N LYS A 267 -25.94 21.90 0.50
CA LYS A 267 -26.14 21.88 -0.96
C LYS A 267 -24.84 22.13 -1.71
N GLU A 268 -24.03 23.10 -1.31
CA GLU A 268 -22.76 23.39 -1.96
C GLU A 268 -21.80 22.21 -1.88
N GLU A 269 -21.71 21.57 -0.73
CA GLU A 269 -20.77 20.43 -0.55
C GLU A 269 -21.28 19.17 -1.25
N ILE A 270 -22.57 18.88 -1.24
CA ILE A 270 -23.09 17.69 -1.95
C ILE A 270 -22.97 17.85 -3.47
N ILE A 271 -23.14 19.06 -4.00
CA ILE A 271 -22.90 19.35 -5.43
C ILE A 271 -21.45 19.02 -5.79
N LYS A 272 -20.46 19.45 -4.98
CA LYS A 272 -19.05 19.10 -5.21
C LYS A 272 -18.81 17.59 -5.19
N ALA A 273 -19.45 16.88 -4.27
CA ALA A 273 -19.34 15.40 -4.23
C ALA A 273 -19.88 14.78 -5.53
N ILE A 274 -21.03 15.24 -6.02
CA ILE A 274 -21.67 14.76 -7.26
C ILE A 274 -20.83 15.13 -8.49
N GLU A 275 -20.26 16.33 -8.55
CA GLU A 275 -19.38 16.75 -9.65
C GLU A 275 -18.10 15.88 -9.73
N ILE A 276 -17.62 15.36 -8.60
CA ILE A 276 -16.48 14.45 -8.55
C ILE A 276 -16.89 13.02 -8.93
N ASN A 277 -18.04 12.55 -8.43
CA ASN A 277 -18.61 11.25 -8.75
C ASN A 277 -20.15 11.34 -8.77
N GLU A 278 -20.75 11.13 -9.93
CA GLU A 278 -22.21 11.18 -10.14
C GLU A 278 -22.98 10.20 -9.25
N ASP A 279 -22.39 9.06 -8.86
CA ASP A 279 -23.01 8.09 -7.95
C ASP A 279 -23.38 8.71 -6.59
N ALA A 280 -22.71 9.79 -6.19
CA ALA A 280 -22.98 10.49 -4.94
C ALA A 280 -24.43 11.06 -4.90
N TYR A 281 -25.02 11.35 -6.05
CA TYR A 281 -26.44 11.74 -6.15
C TYR A 281 -27.37 10.61 -5.70
N ASP A 282 -27.14 9.40 -6.21
CA ASP A 282 -27.94 8.23 -5.86
C ASP A 282 -27.76 7.82 -4.39
N TRP A 283 -26.55 8.00 -3.84
CA TRP A 283 -26.32 7.78 -2.41
C TRP A 283 -27.12 8.77 -1.58
N ALA A 284 -27.04 10.06 -1.92
CA ALA A 284 -27.73 11.11 -1.18
C ALA A 284 -29.27 11.02 -1.29
N LEU A 285 -29.82 10.51 -2.39
CA LEU A 285 -31.26 10.25 -2.51
C LEU A 285 -31.76 9.17 -1.52
N LYS A 286 -30.88 8.27 -1.09
CA LYS A 286 -31.19 7.17 -0.16
C LYS A 286 -30.79 7.49 1.28
N ASP A 287 -30.12 8.61 1.49
CA ASP A 287 -29.63 9.06 2.79
C ASP A 287 -30.71 9.87 3.50
N ASP A 288 -31.05 9.50 4.74
CA ASP A 288 -32.11 10.15 5.49
C ASP A 288 -31.82 11.64 5.75
N ASP A 289 -30.54 12.02 5.88
CA ASP A 289 -30.13 13.40 6.17
C ASP A 289 -30.11 14.29 4.91
N LEU A 290 -29.76 13.72 3.72
CA LEU A 290 -29.52 14.52 2.52
C LEU A 290 -30.60 14.40 1.44
N SER A 291 -31.50 13.41 1.56
CA SER A 291 -32.47 13.09 0.51
C SER A 291 -33.38 14.27 0.13
N GLU A 292 -33.84 15.10 1.08
CA GLU A 292 -34.66 16.25 0.81
C GLU A 292 -33.86 17.36 0.14
N ILE A 293 -32.62 17.58 0.54
CA ILE A 293 -31.69 18.56 -0.05
C ILE A 293 -31.46 18.26 -1.52
N VAL A 294 -31.17 16.98 -1.82
CA VAL A 294 -30.79 16.54 -3.17
C VAL A 294 -32.00 16.56 -4.13
N LYS A 295 -33.20 16.24 -3.66
CA LYS A 295 -34.44 16.36 -4.47
C LYS A 295 -34.69 17.76 -4.96
N GLU A 296 -34.24 18.79 -4.25
CA GLU A 296 -34.34 20.18 -4.68
C GLU A 296 -33.30 20.56 -5.75
N LEU A 297 -32.22 19.79 -5.86
CA LEU A 297 -31.21 19.94 -6.91
C LEU A 297 -31.82 19.37 -8.20
N LYS A 298 -32.10 20.21 -9.17
CA LYS A 298 -32.50 19.77 -10.53
C LYS A 298 -31.28 19.28 -11.28
N TRP A 299 -30.79 18.10 -10.87
CA TRP A 299 -29.60 17.47 -11.44
C TRP A 299 -29.94 16.66 -12.69
#